data_718a93a79c724058f16677f7c7b83d79
#
_entry.id   718a93a79c724058f16677f7c7b83d79
#
_cell.length_a   1.000
_cell.length_b   1.000
_cell.length_c   1.000
_cell.angle_alpha   90.00
_cell.angle_beta   90.00
_cell.angle_gamma   90.00
#
_symmetry.space_group_name_H-M   'P 1'
#
loop_
_entity.id
_entity.type
_entity.pdbx_description
1 polymer ?
#
loop_
_entity_poly.entity_id
_entity_poly.type
_entity_poly.pdbx_seq_one_letter_code
_entity_poly.pdbx_strand_id
1 'polypeptide(L)'
;MIRLAFIINFNQGKWLGGLNIILNLIQSIIANKSLKKKIKIILVAQDIKKFKEYRFLKNVTFIKENKIFNQNLFQKLIDRFMLVLFDKTFYLEKFLKRNKIDVISHSNIFTGNASISKSIIWIPDFQYFHLPNLFSFKYKIMKNINLRFFSKYSSKILLSSFDAQNDL
;
A
#
# COMPACT_ATOMS: atom_id res chain seq x y z
N MET A 1 17.13 10.77 -5.45
CA MET A 1 16.92 9.38 -4.95
C MET A 1 15.47 9.24 -4.53
N ILE A 2 14.73 8.33 -5.15
CA ILE A 2 13.28 8.11 -4.91
C ILE A 2 13.09 7.46 -3.53
N ARG A 3 12.21 8.02 -2.72
CA ARG A 3 11.86 7.49 -1.39
C ARG A 3 10.60 6.63 -1.52
N LEU A 4 10.82 5.33 -1.63
CA LEU A 4 9.77 4.31 -1.82
C LEU A 4 9.34 3.75 -0.48
N ALA A 5 8.06 3.90 -0.13
CA ALA A 5 7.50 3.40 1.11
C ALA A 5 6.63 2.14 0.89
N PHE A 6 6.79 1.17 1.78
CA PHE A 6 5.88 0.05 1.98
C PHE A 6 5.17 0.25 3.30
N ILE A 7 3.84 0.38 3.25
CA ILE A 7 3.01 0.59 4.44
C ILE A 7 2.37 -0.74 4.82
N ILE A 8 2.83 -1.35 5.91
CA ILE A 8 2.47 -2.70 6.31
C ILE A 8 1.65 -2.66 7.60
N ASN A 9 0.40 -3.12 7.52
CA ASN A 9 -0.47 -3.27 8.68
C ASN A 9 -0.45 -4.72 9.16
N PHE A 10 0.25 -5.00 10.25
CA PHE A 10 0.34 -6.35 10.84
C PHE A 10 -0.89 -6.84 11.58
N ASN A 11 -1.84 -5.96 11.91
CA ASN A 11 -3.06 -6.39 12.62
C ASN A 11 -3.92 -7.35 11.78
N GLN A 12 -3.60 -7.49 10.51
CA GLN A 12 -4.16 -8.51 9.63
C GLN A 12 -3.30 -9.78 9.61
N GLY A 13 -3.02 -10.37 10.78
CA GLY A 13 -2.16 -11.56 10.99
C GLY A 13 -2.50 -12.82 10.18
N LYS A 14 -3.30 -12.70 9.15
CA LYS A 14 -3.73 -13.77 8.23
C LYS A 14 -3.10 -13.66 6.82
N TRP A 15 -2.30 -12.63 6.53
CA TRP A 15 -1.80 -12.38 5.17
C TRP A 15 -0.27 -12.54 5.05
N LEU A 16 0.23 -13.69 5.51
CA LEU A 16 1.65 -14.03 5.46
C LEU A 16 2.21 -14.08 4.04
N GLY A 17 1.44 -14.58 3.09
CA GLY A 17 1.87 -14.65 1.68
C GLY A 17 2.19 -13.28 1.08
N GLY A 18 1.32 -12.30 1.29
CA GLY A 18 1.55 -10.94 0.81
C GLY A 18 2.72 -10.24 1.49
N LEU A 19 2.93 -10.48 2.79
CA LEU A 19 4.09 -9.98 3.50
C LEU A 19 5.38 -10.52 2.89
N ASN A 20 5.45 -11.84 2.63
CA ASN A 20 6.63 -12.48 2.04
C ASN A 20 6.94 -11.92 0.65
N ILE A 21 5.93 -11.64 -0.17
CA ILE A 21 6.11 -11.01 -1.48
C ILE A 21 6.73 -9.62 -1.34
N ILE A 22 6.23 -8.79 -0.42
CA ILE A 22 6.78 -7.46 -0.16
C ILE A 22 8.22 -7.55 0.34
N LEU A 23 8.51 -8.45 1.27
CA LEU A 23 9.86 -8.64 1.81
C LEU A 23 10.84 -9.12 0.74
N ASN A 24 10.45 -10.06 -0.12
CA ASN A 24 11.25 -10.54 -1.25
C ASN A 24 11.52 -9.41 -2.26
N LEU A 25 10.51 -8.57 -2.55
CA LEU A 25 10.69 -7.40 -3.41
C LEU A 25 11.70 -6.41 -2.81
N ILE A 26 11.57 -6.10 -1.51
CA ILE A 26 12.52 -5.24 -0.80
C ILE A 26 13.93 -5.82 -0.89
N GLN A 27 14.09 -7.12 -0.63
CA GLN A 27 15.38 -7.80 -0.72
C GLN A 27 15.98 -7.71 -2.14
N SER A 28 15.17 -7.92 -3.17
CA SER A 28 15.59 -7.82 -4.57
C SER A 28 16.04 -6.41 -4.95
N ILE A 29 15.33 -5.37 -4.48
CA ILE A 29 15.72 -3.97 -4.70
C ILE A 29 17.05 -3.67 -4.01
N ILE A 30 17.26 -4.15 -2.77
CA ILE A 30 18.49 -3.93 -2.02
C ILE A 30 19.68 -4.67 -2.65
N ALA A 31 19.45 -5.87 -3.18
CA ALA A 31 20.49 -6.68 -3.84
C ALA A 31 20.93 -6.07 -5.19
N ASN A 32 20.04 -5.36 -5.87
CA ASN A 32 20.36 -4.73 -7.14
C ASN A 32 21.13 -3.43 -6.95
N LYS A 33 22.43 -3.44 -7.34
CA LYS A 33 23.33 -2.29 -7.16
C LYS A 33 22.83 -1.00 -7.83
N SER A 34 22.19 -1.08 -8.99
CA SER A 34 21.65 0.07 -9.71
C SER A 34 20.44 0.67 -8.98
N LEU A 35 19.48 -0.18 -8.58
CA LEU A 35 18.28 0.25 -7.86
C LEU A 35 18.61 0.82 -6.48
N LYS A 36 19.52 0.19 -5.75
CA LYS A 36 19.97 0.66 -4.42
C LYS A 36 20.51 2.08 -4.45
N LYS A 37 21.17 2.50 -5.53
CA LYS A 37 21.66 3.89 -5.69
C LYS A 37 20.53 4.88 -5.98
N LYS A 38 19.42 4.43 -6.59
CA LYS A 38 18.32 5.29 -7.03
C LYS A 38 17.14 5.32 -6.06
N ILE A 39 16.96 4.27 -5.24
CA ILE A 39 15.80 4.07 -4.39
C ILE A 39 16.22 3.98 -2.92
N LYS A 40 15.62 4.82 -2.07
CA LYS A 40 15.67 4.69 -0.61
C LYS A 40 14.39 4.03 -0.14
N ILE A 41 14.51 2.84 0.47
CA ILE A 41 13.38 2.08 0.96
C ILE A 41 12.99 2.57 2.36
N ILE A 42 11.69 2.77 2.56
CA ILE A 42 11.08 3.14 3.83
C ILE A 42 10.02 2.09 4.15
N LEU A 43 10.08 1.51 5.33
CA LEU A 43 9.08 0.58 5.83
C LEU A 43 8.30 1.25 6.96
N VAL A 44 6.99 1.39 6.74
CA VAL A 44 6.07 2.03 7.69
C VAL A 44 5.20 0.95 8.32
N ALA A 45 5.23 0.84 9.65
CA ALA A 45 4.43 -0.13 10.37
C ALA A 45 4.06 0.36 11.78
N GLN A 46 3.03 -0.24 12.37
CA GLN A 46 2.67 0.02 13.78
C GLN A 46 3.69 -0.60 14.73
N ASP A 47 4.15 -1.81 14.45
CA ASP A 47 5.17 -2.52 15.22
C ASP A 47 6.36 -2.88 14.34
N ILE A 48 7.43 -2.12 14.50
CA ILE A 48 8.68 -2.33 13.76
C ILE A 48 9.54 -3.44 14.36
N LYS A 49 9.26 -3.90 15.60
CA LYS A 49 10.08 -4.94 16.26
C LYS A 49 9.98 -6.26 15.50
N LYS A 50 8.83 -6.56 14.91
CA LYS A 50 8.59 -7.76 14.10
C LYS A 50 9.48 -7.88 12.87
N PHE A 51 10.12 -6.78 12.44
CA PHE A 51 11.03 -6.79 11.28
C PHE A 51 12.50 -6.93 11.66
N LYS A 52 12.84 -6.90 12.96
CA LYS A 52 14.24 -6.99 13.41
C LYS A 52 14.89 -8.34 13.08
N GLU A 53 14.11 -9.39 12.89
CA GLU A 53 14.57 -10.74 12.54
C GLU A 53 15.14 -10.81 11.11
N TYR A 54 14.72 -9.89 10.24
CA TYR A 54 15.14 -9.88 8.83
C TYR A 54 16.43 -9.09 8.65
N ARG A 55 17.58 -9.80 8.65
CA ARG A 55 18.93 -9.20 8.58
C ARG A 55 19.13 -8.27 7.37
N PHE A 56 18.49 -8.55 6.22
CA PHE A 56 18.62 -7.75 5.01
C PHE A 56 17.98 -6.37 5.15
N LEU A 57 17.08 -6.16 6.12
CA LEU A 57 16.43 -4.87 6.38
C LEU A 57 17.32 -3.85 7.10
N LYS A 58 18.58 -4.16 7.43
CA LYS A 58 19.53 -3.22 8.09
C LYS A 58 19.69 -1.89 7.32
N ASN A 59 19.52 -1.91 6.00
CA ASN A 59 19.63 -0.74 5.13
C ASN A 59 18.28 -0.05 4.83
N VAL A 60 17.19 -0.46 5.48
CA VAL A 60 15.85 0.10 5.33
C VAL A 60 15.59 1.13 6.41
N THR A 61 14.98 2.26 6.05
CA THR A 61 14.53 3.24 7.03
C THR A 61 13.19 2.80 7.59
N PHE A 62 13.09 2.63 8.90
CA PHE A 62 11.85 2.29 9.57
C PHE A 62 11.13 3.52 10.10
N ILE A 63 9.82 3.57 9.91
CA ILE A 63 8.95 4.58 10.50
C ILE A 63 7.85 3.85 11.28
N LYS A 64 7.85 4.03 12.61
CA LYS A 64 6.74 3.60 13.45
C LYS A 64 5.62 4.64 13.33
N GLU A 65 4.45 4.22 12.88
CA GLU A 65 3.30 5.10 12.71
C GLU A 65 2.02 4.39 13.17
N ASN A 66 1.20 5.09 13.94
CA ASN A 66 -0.05 4.56 14.44
C ASN A 66 -1.25 5.33 13.88
N LYS A 67 -1.10 6.62 13.60
CA LYS A 67 -2.23 7.51 13.26
C LYS A 67 -2.86 7.18 11.92
N ILE A 68 -2.06 6.86 10.91
CA ILE A 68 -2.57 6.49 9.58
C ILE A 68 -3.29 5.13 9.59
N PHE A 69 -2.94 4.24 10.53
CA PHE A 69 -3.57 2.93 10.67
C PHE A 69 -4.83 2.97 11.51
N ASN A 70 -4.88 3.86 12.51
CA ASN A 70 -5.94 3.96 13.50
C ASN A 70 -6.77 5.24 13.34
N GLN A 71 -7.03 5.65 12.10
CA GLN A 71 -7.93 6.76 11.83
C GLN A 71 -9.34 6.46 12.37
N ASN A 72 -9.91 7.42 13.10
CA ASN A 72 -11.30 7.34 13.51
C ASN A 72 -12.24 7.57 12.31
N LEU A 73 -13.54 7.34 12.51
CA LEU A 73 -14.54 7.44 11.42
C LEU A 73 -14.53 8.84 10.78
N PHE A 74 -14.43 9.88 11.60
CA PHE A 74 -14.44 11.27 11.14
C PHE A 74 -13.21 11.58 10.25
N GLN A 75 -12.01 11.13 10.63
CA GLN A 75 -10.80 11.30 9.82
C GLN A 75 -10.89 10.57 8.47
N LYS A 76 -11.48 9.36 8.46
CA LYS A 76 -11.73 8.60 7.22
C LYS A 76 -12.73 9.32 6.31
N LEU A 77 -13.75 9.93 6.88
CA LEU A 77 -14.73 10.72 6.11
C LEU A 77 -14.09 11.97 5.52
N ILE A 78 -13.27 12.69 6.29
CA ILE A 78 -12.52 13.85 5.78
C ILE A 78 -11.59 13.42 4.64
N ASP A 79 -10.81 12.35 4.79
CA ASP A 79 -9.91 11.89 3.73
C ASP A 79 -10.68 11.49 2.46
N ARG A 80 -11.86 10.86 2.59
CA ARG A 80 -12.70 10.53 1.44
C ARG A 80 -13.29 11.77 0.76
N PHE A 81 -13.77 12.73 1.54
CA PHE A 81 -14.29 13.99 1.03
C PHE A 81 -13.21 14.78 0.27
N MET A 82 -12.04 14.92 0.87
CA MET A 82 -10.90 15.58 0.25
C MET A 82 -10.43 14.87 -1.03
N LEU A 83 -10.47 13.54 -1.03
CA LEU A 83 -10.12 12.73 -2.20
C LEU A 83 -11.08 12.97 -3.36
N VAL A 84 -12.39 13.04 -3.09
CA VAL A 84 -13.41 13.25 -4.13
C VAL A 84 -13.38 14.66 -4.70
N LEU A 85 -13.20 15.69 -3.84
CA LEU A 85 -13.25 17.10 -4.26
C LEU A 85 -11.90 17.62 -4.79
N PHE A 86 -10.79 17.19 -4.20
CA PHE A 86 -9.46 17.75 -4.46
C PHE A 86 -8.47 16.72 -4.99
N ASP A 87 -8.93 15.49 -5.25
CA ASP A 87 -8.12 14.37 -5.74
C ASP A 87 -6.85 14.12 -4.89
N LYS A 88 -6.96 14.33 -3.58
CA LYS A 88 -5.91 14.08 -2.58
C LYS A 88 -6.50 13.84 -1.20
N THR A 89 -5.83 13.03 -0.38
CA THR A 89 -6.20 12.82 1.03
C THR A 89 -5.59 13.93 1.92
N PHE A 90 -6.16 14.15 3.10
CA PHE A 90 -5.66 15.18 4.03
C PHE A 90 -4.64 14.61 5.03
N TYR A 91 -5.04 13.59 5.78
CA TYR A 91 -4.19 13.03 6.85
C TYR A 91 -3.01 12.23 6.31
N LEU A 92 -3.26 11.43 5.27
CA LEU A 92 -2.21 10.67 4.61
C LEU A 92 -1.21 11.60 3.93
N GLU A 93 -1.67 12.60 3.21
CA GLU A 93 -0.81 13.58 2.53
C GLU A 93 0.13 14.29 3.52
N LYS A 94 -0.39 14.71 4.68
CA LYS A 94 0.42 15.33 5.75
C LYS A 94 1.53 14.39 6.25
N PHE A 95 1.22 13.10 6.42
CA PHE A 95 2.20 12.08 6.80
C PHE A 95 3.28 11.91 5.72
N LEU A 96 2.87 11.79 4.46
CA LEU A 96 3.77 11.57 3.33
C LEU A 96 4.74 12.73 3.13
N LYS A 97 4.24 13.98 3.18
CA LYS A 97 5.05 15.20 3.12
C LYS A 97 6.07 15.27 4.24
N ARG A 98 5.63 15.08 5.50
CA ARG A 98 6.51 15.10 6.67
C ARG A 98 7.67 14.14 6.54
N ASN A 99 7.42 12.95 6.00
CA ASN A 99 8.41 11.89 5.84
C ASN A 99 9.09 11.91 4.47
N LYS A 100 8.79 12.90 3.62
CA LYS A 100 9.36 13.06 2.26
C LYS A 100 9.24 11.76 1.45
N ILE A 101 8.06 11.13 1.47
CA ILE A 101 7.78 9.89 0.73
C ILE A 101 7.33 10.28 -0.68
N ASP A 102 8.01 9.77 -1.71
CA ASP A 102 7.67 10.06 -3.11
C ASP A 102 6.67 9.03 -3.65
N VAL A 103 6.83 7.76 -3.27
CA VAL A 103 6.00 6.66 -3.78
C VAL A 103 5.62 5.72 -2.64
N ILE A 104 4.34 5.30 -2.61
CA ILE A 104 3.86 4.17 -1.81
C ILE A 104 3.67 2.98 -2.76
N SER A 105 4.12 1.80 -2.39
CA SER A 105 3.95 0.59 -3.20
C SER A 105 3.37 -0.57 -2.40
N HIS A 106 2.67 -1.47 -3.11
CA HIS A 106 2.09 -2.72 -2.58
C HIS A 106 1.20 -2.50 -1.34
N SER A 107 0.45 -1.41 -1.32
CA SER A 107 -0.49 -1.09 -0.25
C SER A 107 -1.91 -0.96 -0.80
N ASN A 108 -2.91 -1.13 0.06
CA ASN A 108 -4.31 -0.81 -0.26
C ASN A 108 -4.62 0.65 0.10
N ILE A 109 -3.63 1.53 -0.07
CA ILE A 109 -3.72 2.95 0.28
C ILE A 109 -3.50 3.75 -1.00
N PHE A 110 -4.44 4.59 -1.33
CA PHE A 110 -4.38 5.50 -2.47
C PHE A 110 -4.24 6.95 -1.99
N THR A 111 -3.51 7.74 -2.75
CA THR A 111 -3.18 9.12 -2.39
C THR A 111 -4.03 10.15 -3.11
N GLY A 112 -4.62 9.75 -4.25
CA GLY A 112 -5.19 10.67 -5.23
C GLY A 112 -4.15 11.16 -6.25
N ASN A 113 -4.61 11.59 -7.42
CA ASN A 113 -3.71 11.96 -8.53
C ASN A 113 -3.09 13.35 -8.32
N ALA A 114 -3.78 14.25 -7.58
CA ALA A 114 -3.26 15.56 -7.20
C ALA A 114 -2.27 15.50 -6.02
N SER A 115 -2.03 14.33 -5.43
CA SER A 115 -1.03 14.16 -4.39
C SER A 115 0.39 14.30 -4.94
N ILE A 116 1.29 14.86 -4.12
CA ILE A 116 2.72 14.91 -4.43
C ILE A 116 3.31 13.49 -4.47
N SER A 117 2.85 12.62 -3.58
CA SER A 117 3.28 11.24 -3.51
C SER A 117 2.40 10.35 -4.39
N LYS A 118 2.99 9.45 -5.14
CA LYS A 118 2.27 8.51 -6.02
C LYS A 118 2.00 7.19 -5.31
N SER A 119 0.83 6.59 -5.57
CA SER A 119 0.48 5.26 -5.05
C SER A 119 0.49 4.21 -6.15
N ILE A 120 1.16 3.10 -5.87
CA ILE A 120 1.17 1.88 -6.68
C ILE A 120 0.43 0.82 -5.89
N ILE A 121 -0.78 0.51 -6.31
CA ILE A 121 -1.62 -0.51 -5.67
C ILE A 121 -1.24 -1.88 -6.21
N TRP A 122 -1.26 -2.88 -5.36
CA TRP A 122 -1.09 -4.26 -5.78
C TRP A 122 -2.35 -5.07 -5.50
N ILE A 123 -2.88 -5.71 -6.54
CA ILE A 123 -4.03 -6.61 -6.47
C ILE A 123 -3.52 -8.00 -6.85
N PRO A 124 -3.40 -8.93 -5.87
CA PRO A 124 -2.85 -10.25 -6.12
C PRO A 124 -3.76 -11.13 -6.97
N ASP A 125 -5.06 -11.07 -6.75
CA ASP A 125 -6.05 -11.92 -7.40
C ASP A 125 -7.47 -11.34 -7.33
N PHE A 126 -8.38 -11.98 -8.06
CA PHE A 126 -9.81 -11.71 -8.05
C PHE A 126 -10.62 -12.99 -7.67
N GLN A 127 -10.11 -13.79 -6.73
CA GLN A 127 -10.75 -15.06 -6.30
C GLN A 127 -12.24 -14.91 -6.00
N TYR A 128 -12.68 -13.78 -5.49
CA TYR A 128 -14.09 -13.53 -5.17
C TYR A 128 -15.01 -13.44 -6.41
N PHE A 129 -14.46 -13.27 -7.60
CA PHE A 129 -15.20 -13.39 -8.86
C PHE A 129 -15.37 -14.85 -9.25
N HIS A 130 -14.29 -15.63 -9.19
CA HIS A 130 -14.27 -17.03 -9.63
C HIS A 130 -14.87 -17.99 -8.60
N LEU A 131 -14.77 -17.66 -7.31
CA LEU A 131 -15.26 -18.47 -6.20
C LEU A 131 -16.24 -17.69 -5.31
N PRO A 132 -17.37 -17.17 -5.89
CA PRO A 132 -18.26 -16.26 -5.20
C PRO A 132 -18.89 -16.81 -3.92
N ASN A 133 -19.01 -18.14 -3.83
CA ASN A 133 -19.62 -18.83 -2.68
C ASN A 133 -18.72 -18.81 -1.43
N LEU A 134 -17.42 -18.59 -1.58
CA LEU A 134 -16.47 -18.48 -0.46
C LEU A 134 -16.47 -17.11 0.21
N PHE A 135 -17.15 -16.13 -0.38
CA PHE A 135 -17.11 -14.74 0.07
C PHE A 135 -18.50 -14.19 0.36
N SER A 136 -18.67 -13.50 1.48
CA SER A 136 -19.93 -12.88 1.82
C SER A 136 -20.31 -11.78 0.81
N PHE A 137 -21.60 -11.53 0.64
CA PHE A 137 -22.11 -10.46 -0.23
C PHE A 137 -21.53 -9.10 0.12
N LYS A 138 -21.46 -8.78 1.42
CA LYS A 138 -20.84 -7.54 1.91
C LYS A 138 -19.37 -7.42 1.50
N TYR A 139 -18.60 -8.50 1.58
CA TYR A 139 -17.20 -8.52 1.17
C TYR A 139 -17.05 -8.20 -0.33
N LYS A 140 -17.87 -8.83 -1.18
CA LYS A 140 -17.85 -8.62 -2.63
C LYS A 140 -18.16 -7.15 -3.00
N ILE A 141 -19.20 -6.57 -2.39
CA ILE A 141 -19.54 -5.15 -2.60
C ILE A 141 -18.38 -4.24 -2.19
N MET A 142 -17.80 -4.46 -1.00
CA MET A 142 -16.67 -3.65 -0.51
C MET A 142 -15.45 -3.78 -1.42
N LYS A 143 -15.17 -4.96 -1.94
CA LYS A 143 -14.07 -5.18 -2.89
C LYS A 143 -14.30 -4.42 -4.20
N ASN A 144 -15.50 -4.48 -4.77
CA ASN A 144 -15.84 -3.75 -6.00
C ASN A 144 -15.76 -2.23 -5.82
N ILE A 145 -16.25 -1.71 -4.68
CA ILE A 145 -16.11 -0.28 -4.36
C ILE A 145 -14.63 0.10 -4.26
N ASN A 146 -13.83 -0.67 -3.53
CA ASN A 146 -12.39 -0.41 -3.39
C ASN A 146 -11.68 -0.47 -4.75
N LEU A 147 -12.02 -1.42 -5.61
CA LEU A 147 -11.45 -1.53 -6.94
C LEU A 147 -11.68 -0.27 -7.79
N ARG A 148 -12.92 0.26 -7.78
CA ARG A 148 -13.23 1.54 -8.46
C ARG A 148 -12.41 2.69 -7.90
N PHE A 149 -12.23 2.76 -6.58
CA PHE A 149 -11.38 3.77 -5.96
C PHE A 149 -9.90 3.59 -6.34
N PHE A 150 -9.40 2.36 -6.35
CA PHE A 150 -8.02 2.07 -6.77
C PHE A 150 -7.79 2.49 -8.23
N SER A 151 -8.69 2.15 -9.14
CA SER A 151 -8.59 2.51 -10.55
C SER A 151 -8.59 4.04 -10.75
N LYS A 152 -9.41 4.77 -9.98
CA LYS A 152 -9.55 6.21 -10.13
C LYS A 152 -8.44 7.00 -9.46
N TYR A 153 -8.00 6.60 -8.26
CA TYR A 153 -7.17 7.43 -7.36
C TYR A 153 -5.75 6.88 -7.11
N SER A 154 -5.34 5.83 -7.81
CA SER A 154 -3.96 5.36 -7.78
C SER A 154 -3.22 5.68 -9.07
N SER A 155 -1.90 5.87 -8.95
CA SER A 155 -1.07 6.19 -10.14
C SER A 155 -0.83 4.97 -11.02
N LYS A 156 -0.74 3.78 -10.43
CA LYS A 156 -0.55 2.50 -11.10
C LYS A 156 -1.21 1.38 -10.31
N ILE A 157 -1.65 0.35 -11.03
CA ILE A 157 -2.09 -0.92 -10.46
C ILE A 157 -1.13 -2.01 -10.94
N LEU A 158 -0.62 -2.79 -10.01
CA LEU A 158 0.16 -3.99 -10.27
C LEU A 158 -0.73 -5.21 -10.09
N LEU A 159 -0.67 -6.13 -11.01
CA LEU A 159 -1.39 -7.40 -11.00
C LEU A 159 -0.40 -8.55 -10.97
N SER A 160 -0.75 -9.65 -10.33
CA SER A 160 0.15 -10.80 -10.15
C SER A 160 0.19 -11.73 -11.35
N SER A 161 -0.81 -11.67 -12.24
CA SER A 161 -0.93 -12.57 -13.39
C SER A 161 -1.71 -11.92 -14.55
N PHE A 162 -1.64 -12.55 -15.71
CA PHE A 162 -2.48 -12.20 -16.86
C PHE A 162 -3.96 -12.50 -16.60
N ASP A 163 -4.29 -13.55 -15.82
CA ASP A 163 -5.67 -13.82 -15.43
C ASP A 163 -6.24 -12.66 -14.61
N ALA A 164 -5.48 -12.17 -13.61
CA ALA A 164 -5.88 -11.00 -12.84
C ALA A 164 -6.00 -9.72 -13.71
N GLN A 165 -5.28 -9.64 -14.83
CA GLN A 165 -5.42 -8.55 -15.79
C GLN A 165 -6.73 -8.67 -16.58
N ASN A 166 -7.13 -9.86 -16.94
CA ASN A 166 -8.39 -10.11 -17.65
C ASN A 166 -9.62 -9.86 -16.77
N ASP A 167 -9.46 -10.02 -15.45
CA ASP A 167 -10.52 -9.80 -14.46
C ASP A 167 -10.71 -8.33 -14.08
N LEU A 168 -9.74 -7.44 -14.39
CA LEU A 168 -9.75 -6.01 -14.07
C LEU A 168 -10.53 -5.21 -15.13
#